data_9d6e7697b4334b5cf33204133924f96e
#
_entry.id   9d6e7697b4334b5cf33204133924f96e
#
_cell.length_a   1.000
_cell.length_b   1.000
_cell.length_c   1.000
_cell.angle_alpha   90.00
_cell.angle_beta   90.00
_cell.angle_gamma   90.00
#
_symmetry.space_group_name_H-M   'P 1'
#
loop_
_entity.id
_entity.type
_entity.pdbx_description
1 polymer ?
#
loop_
_entity_poly.entity_id
_entity_poly.type
_entity_poly.pdbx_seq_one_letter_code
_entity_poly.pdbx_strand_id
1 'polypeptide(L)'
;MLFRSGFTTQKQIKVKIVVDIDSPPGFSTDQKLLVKPVSRWIRAYSIGDLFAGKVSAALFRAWRTRAKGRDWYDLEWYVRNGYACHLGHLVERCKESAPETDLSSREALIAAFRKRIATIDFKAASEDVRPFLKDASCLDIWSQEYFNSLVDMIKVEL
;
A
#
# COMPACT_ATOMS: atom_id res chain seq x y z
N MET A 1 10.71 -10.81 33.22
CA MET A 1 11.20 -9.47 32.86
C MET A 1 9.97 -8.59 32.57
N LEU A 2 9.61 -7.72 33.53
CA LEU A 2 8.42 -6.89 33.47
C LEU A 2 8.74 -5.62 32.66
N PHE A 3 8.10 -5.43 31.52
CA PHE A 3 8.14 -4.19 30.78
C PHE A 3 7.40 -3.10 31.57
N ARG A 4 8.13 -2.21 32.21
CA ARG A 4 7.59 -0.92 32.68
C ARG A 4 7.50 0.00 31.46
N SER A 5 6.34 0.01 30.80
CA SER A 5 5.97 1.10 29.91
C SER A 5 5.54 2.28 30.78
N GLY A 6 6.24 3.41 30.68
CA GLY A 6 5.82 4.66 31.29
C GLY A 6 4.56 5.15 30.60
N PHE A 7 3.40 4.73 31.06
CA PHE A 7 2.12 5.26 30.58
C PHE A 7 1.85 6.58 31.30
N THR A 8 1.85 7.66 30.53
CA THR A 8 1.19 8.90 30.90
C THR A 8 -0.29 8.61 31.18
N THR A 9 -0.84 9.33 32.10
CA THR A 9 -2.14 9.24 32.81
C THR A 9 -3.42 9.02 31.97
N GLN A 10 -3.38 8.72 30.68
CA GLN A 10 -4.58 8.37 29.91
C GLN A 10 -4.95 6.89 30.09
N LYS A 11 -5.97 6.65 30.91
CA LYS A 11 -6.53 5.30 31.17
C LYS A 11 -7.28 4.67 29.98
N GLN A 12 -7.42 5.36 28.84
CA GLN A 12 -8.19 4.88 27.70
C GLN A 12 -7.43 5.10 26.40
N ILE A 13 -7.35 4.06 25.58
CA ILE A 13 -6.84 4.13 24.21
C ILE A 13 -8.05 4.11 23.28
N LYS A 14 -8.19 5.16 22.44
CA LYS A 14 -9.22 5.19 21.41
C LYS A 14 -8.74 4.38 20.20
N VAL A 15 -9.46 3.31 19.87
CA VAL A 15 -9.24 2.52 18.65
C VAL A 15 -10.38 2.83 17.68
N LYS A 16 -10.03 3.35 16.50
CA LYS A 16 -11.00 3.54 15.41
C LYS A 16 -11.03 2.27 14.55
N ILE A 17 -12.18 1.61 14.50
CA ILE A 17 -12.44 0.50 13.57
C ILE A 17 -13.22 1.08 12.39
N VAL A 18 -12.72 0.88 11.17
CA VAL A 18 -13.39 1.27 9.93
C VAL A 18 -13.67 -0.02 9.16
N VAL A 19 -14.93 -0.18 8.75
CA VAL A 19 -15.38 -1.30 7.93
C VAL A 19 -15.77 -0.75 6.58
N ASP A 20 -15.18 -1.29 5.52
CA ASP A 20 -15.58 -1.03 4.15
C ASP A 20 -16.72 -1.99 3.81
N ILE A 21 -17.88 -1.45 3.46
CA ILE A 21 -19.09 -2.22 3.16
C ILE A 21 -19.45 -2.22 1.69
N ASP A 22 -18.73 -1.45 0.87
CA ASP A 22 -18.95 -1.31 -0.56
C ASP A 22 -17.61 -1.40 -1.31
N SER A 23 -16.97 -2.55 -1.18
CA SER A 23 -15.67 -2.79 -1.84
C SER A 23 -15.86 -2.94 -3.34
N PRO A 24 -15.00 -2.30 -4.17
CA PRO A 24 -15.03 -2.50 -5.63
C PRO A 24 -15.02 -3.97 -6.00
N PRO A 25 -15.77 -4.39 -7.04
CA PRO A 25 -15.86 -5.79 -7.46
C PRO A 25 -14.54 -6.32 -8.05
N GLY A 26 -14.55 -7.58 -8.47
CA GLY A 26 -13.41 -8.20 -9.17
C GLY A 26 -12.29 -8.66 -8.24
N PHE A 27 -12.51 -8.72 -6.93
CA PHE A 27 -11.54 -9.29 -5.99
C PHE A 27 -11.74 -10.79 -5.79
N SER A 28 -10.69 -11.45 -5.42
CA SER A 28 -10.66 -12.84 -4.98
C SER A 28 -10.38 -12.94 -3.47
N THR A 29 -10.74 -14.05 -2.87
CA THR A 29 -10.50 -14.30 -1.45
C THR A 29 -9.84 -15.65 -1.23
N ASP A 30 -8.88 -15.68 -0.30
CA ASP A 30 -8.24 -16.87 0.21
C ASP A 30 -8.80 -17.24 1.58
N GLN A 31 -8.87 -18.55 1.85
CA GLN A 31 -9.07 -19.01 3.21
C GLN A 31 -7.73 -19.01 3.96
N LYS A 32 -7.69 -18.32 5.09
CA LYS A 32 -6.50 -18.24 5.96
C LYS A 32 -6.85 -18.72 7.36
N LEU A 33 -5.98 -19.52 7.95
CA LEU A 33 -6.11 -19.91 9.35
C LEU A 33 -5.57 -18.81 10.26
N LEU A 34 -6.46 -18.11 10.95
CA LEU A 34 -6.09 -17.22 12.04
C LEU A 34 -5.86 -18.06 13.30
N VAL A 35 -4.66 -18.02 13.88
CA VAL A 35 -4.31 -18.83 15.04
C VAL A 35 -4.50 -18.06 16.36
N LYS A 36 -4.35 -16.75 16.37
CA LYS A 36 -4.49 -15.89 17.56
C LYS A 36 -5.50 -14.79 17.32
N PRO A 37 -6.26 -14.33 18.29
CA PRO A 37 -6.32 -14.81 19.69
C PRO A 37 -7.05 -16.15 19.84
N VAL A 38 -7.90 -16.52 18.85
CA VAL A 38 -8.67 -17.77 18.80
C VAL A 38 -8.51 -18.36 17.41
N SER A 39 -8.21 -19.67 17.33
CA SER A 39 -8.04 -20.36 16.06
C SER A 39 -9.36 -20.45 15.29
N ARG A 40 -9.36 -19.91 14.06
CA ARG A 40 -10.53 -19.96 13.15
C ARG A 40 -10.09 -19.73 11.71
N TRP A 41 -10.86 -20.26 10.78
CA TRP A 41 -10.73 -19.92 9.37
C TRP A 41 -11.39 -18.56 9.10
N ILE A 42 -10.70 -17.73 8.35
CA ILE A 42 -11.21 -16.43 7.88
C ILE A 42 -11.09 -16.36 6.36
N ARG A 43 -11.97 -15.59 5.73
CA ARG A 43 -11.74 -15.12 4.37
C ARG A 43 -10.95 -13.83 4.40
N ALA A 44 -9.89 -13.77 3.61
CA ALA A 44 -9.08 -12.58 3.43
C ALA A 44 -8.95 -12.30 1.94
N TYR A 45 -8.75 -11.05 1.56
CA TYR A 45 -8.39 -10.72 0.18
C TYR A 45 -7.15 -11.49 -0.23
N SER A 46 -7.06 -11.86 -1.52
CA SER A 46 -5.82 -12.38 -2.10
C SER A 46 -4.70 -11.35 -1.97
N ILE A 47 -3.46 -11.80 -1.98
CA ILE A 47 -2.32 -10.89 -1.89
C ILE A 47 -2.23 -9.95 -3.10
N GLY A 48 -2.64 -10.42 -4.28
CA GLY A 48 -2.69 -9.62 -5.51
C GLY A 48 -3.70 -8.49 -5.42
N ASP A 49 -4.88 -8.75 -4.82
CA ASP A 49 -5.92 -7.73 -4.61
C ASP A 49 -5.52 -6.72 -3.53
N LEU A 50 -4.89 -7.18 -2.46
CA LEU A 50 -4.32 -6.26 -1.46
C LEU A 50 -3.26 -5.35 -2.09
N PHE A 51 -2.44 -5.92 -2.96
CA PHE A 51 -1.44 -5.14 -3.70
C PHE A 51 -2.11 -4.13 -4.66
N ALA A 52 -3.13 -4.53 -5.41
CA ALA A 52 -3.92 -3.62 -6.26
C ALA A 52 -4.47 -2.42 -5.46
N GLY A 53 -4.95 -2.66 -4.23
CA GLY A 53 -5.37 -1.59 -3.33
C GLY A 53 -4.25 -0.62 -2.96
N LYS A 54 -3.02 -1.10 -2.76
CA LYS A 54 -1.85 -0.24 -2.47
C LYS A 54 -1.35 0.51 -3.69
N VAL A 55 -1.38 -0.13 -4.85
CA VAL A 55 -1.09 0.51 -6.16
C VAL A 55 -2.06 1.66 -6.40
N SER A 56 -3.36 1.43 -6.26
CA SER A 56 -4.38 2.48 -6.39
C SER A 56 -4.14 3.64 -5.43
N ALA A 57 -3.80 3.34 -4.16
CA ALA A 57 -3.49 4.38 -3.18
C ALA A 57 -2.24 5.19 -3.54
N ALA A 58 -1.16 4.55 -3.98
CA ALA A 58 0.07 5.23 -4.37
C ALA A 58 -0.12 6.13 -5.60
N LEU A 59 -0.91 5.68 -6.58
CA LEU A 59 -1.17 6.41 -7.82
C LEU A 59 -2.13 7.58 -7.63
N PHE A 60 -3.28 7.36 -6.97
CA PHE A 60 -4.44 8.27 -7.09
C PHE A 60 -4.85 8.97 -5.82
N ARG A 61 -4.32 8.54 -4.64
CA ARG A 61 -4.71 9.22 -3.42
C ARG A 61 -4.25 10.69 -3.45
N ALA A 62 -5.23 11.60 -3.34
CA ALA A 62 -4.94 13.03 -3.26
C ALA A 62 -4.30 13.36 -1.90
N TRP A 63 -3.17 14.04 -1.93
CA TRP A 63 -2.49 14.52 -0.73
C TRP A 63 -2.70 16.02 -0.61
N ARG A 64 -3.54 16.42 0.33
CA ARG A 64 -3.88 17.85 0.48
C ARG A 64 -2.78 18.65 1.17
N THR A 65 -2.13 18.08 2.20
CA THR A 65 -1.21 18.83 3.06
C THR A 65 0.06 18.08 3.44
N ARG A 66 0.13 16.76 3.19
CA ARG A 66 1.23 15.92 3.66
C ARG A 66 1.48 14.75 2.72
N ALA A 67 2.74 14.51 2.36
CA ALA A 67 3.13 13.31 1.63
C ALA A 67 2.72 12.05 2.40
N LYS A 68 2.19 11.05 1.69
CA LYS A 68 1.77 9.76 2.26
C LYS A 68 2.86 8.72 2.00
N GLY A 69 3.99 8.86 2.66
CA GLY A 69 5.13 7.96 2.51
C GLY A 69 4.78 6.49 2.73
N ARG A 70 3.80 6.19 3.60
CA ARG A 70 3.35 4.81 3.86
C ARG A 70 2.82 4.09 2.62
N ASP A 71 2.16 4.79 1.70
CA ASP A 71 1.66 4.16 0.48
C ASP A 71 2.84 3.70 -0.42
N TRP A 72 3.94 4.46 -0.44
CA TRP A 72 5.18 4.12 -1.15
C TRP A 72 5.99 3.03 -0.43
N TYR A 73 6.01 3.05 0.89
CA TYR A 73 6.63 1.99 1.70
C TYR A 73 5.93 0.64 1.50
N ASP A 74 4.59 0.65 1.48
CA ASP A 74 3.80 -0.54 1.20
C ASP A 74 4.04 -1.04 -0.23
N LEU A 75 4.07 -0.15 -1.25
CA LEU A 75 4.40 -0.49 -2.64
C LEU A 75 5.76 -1.19 -2.72
N GLU A 76 6.79 -0.59 -2.11
CA GLU A 76 8.13 -1.18 -2.06
C GLU A 76 8.10 -2.58 -1.46
N TRP A 77 7.38 -2.76 -0.35
CA TRP A 77 7.28 -4.06 0.32
C TRP A 77 6.70 -5.14 -0.61
N TYR A 78 5.61 -4.85 -1.32
CA TYR A 78 5.00 -5.81 -2.25
C TYR A 78 5.95 -6.17 -3.40
N VAL A 79 6.59 -5.19 -3.99
CA VAL A 79 7.53 -5.41 -5.12
C VAL A 79 8.73 -6.24 -4.66
N ARG A 80 9.35 -5.89 -3.52
CA ARG A 80 10.51 -6.61 -2.97
C ARG A 80 10.19 -8.06 -2.62
N ASN A 81 8.98 -8.35 -2.19
CA ASN A 81 8.53 -9.73 -1.92
C ASN A 81 8.08 -10.46 -3.19
N GLY A 82 8.13 -9.83 -4.35
CA GLY A 82 7.83 -10.45 -5.64
C GLY A 82 6.37 -10.79 -5.88
N TYR A 83 5.45 -10.17 -5.13
CA TYR A 83 4.02 -10.35 -5.33
C TYR A 83 3.58 -9.73 -6.66
N ALA A 84 2.58 -10.36 -7.29
CA ALA A 84 1.93 -9.83 -8.49
C ALA A 84 0.72 -8.96 -8.12
N CYS A 85 0.52 -7.86 -8.85
CA CYS A 85 -0.66 -7.02 -8.72
C CYS A 85 -1.77 -7.55 -9.61
N HIS A 86 -2.97 -7.77 -9.05
CA HIS A 86 -4.13 -8.20 -9.81
C HIS A 86 -4.70 -7.03 -10.61
N LEU A 87 -4.44 -7.01 -11.93
CA LEU A 87 -4.83 -5.89 -12.80
C LEU A 87 -6.34 -5.73 -12.90
N GLY A 88 -7.09 -6.82 -12.99
CA GLY A 88 -8.55 -6.78 -13.08
C GLY A 88 -9.16 -6.01 -11.91
N HIS A 89 -8.75 -6.35 -10.70
CA HIS A 89 -9.22 -5.64 -9.50
C HIS A 89 -8.70 -4.20 -9.41
N LEU A 90 -7.47 -3.93 -9.86
CA LEU A 90 -6.92 -2.58 -9.91
C LEU A 90 -7.76 -1.67 -10.82
N VAL A 91 -8.11 -2.14 -12.02
CA VAL A 91 -8.97 -1.40 -12.96
C VAL A 91 -10.31 -1.06 -12.33
N GLU A 92 -10.98 -2.06 -11.70
CA GLU A 92 -12.26 -1.82 -11.03
C GLU A 92 -12.15 -0.76 -9.91
N ARG A 93 -11.11 -0.86 -9.08
CA ARG A 93 -10.86 0.13 -8.01
C ARG A 93 -10.61 1.55 -8.51
N CYS A 94 -10.08 1.69 -9.71
CA CYS A 94 -9.69 2.99 -10.25
C CYS A 94 -10.78 3.64 -11.12
N LYS A 95 -11.85 2.93 -11.47
CA LYS A 95 -12.96 3.47 -12.27
C LYS A 95 -13.56 4.75 -11.70
N GLU A 96 -13.70 4.84 -10.39
CA GLU A 96 -14.26 6.01 -9.74
C GLU A 96 -13.25 7.15 -9.55
N SER A 97 -12.00 6.81 -9.25
CA SER A 97 -10.97 7.80 -8.91
C SER A 97 -10.18 8.32 -10.10
N ALA A 98 -10.08 7.55 -11.17
CA ALA A 98 -9.27 7.87 -12.36
C ALA A 98 -9.80 7.17 -13.63
N PRO A 99 -11.04 7.45 -14.05
CA PRO A 99 -11.70 6.75 -15.17
C PRO A 99 -10.95 6.88 -16.50
N GLU A 100 -10.19 7.97 -16.67
CA GLU A 100 -9.42 8.25 -17.90
C GLU A 100 -8.03 7.59 -17.91
N THR A 101 -7.64 6.88 -16.84
CA THR A 101 -6.32 6.29 -16.76
C THR A 101 -6.40 4.83 -17.19
N ASP A 102 -5.74 4.50 -18.29
CA ASP A 102 -5.58 3.10 -18.71
C ASP A 102 -4.62 2.38 -17.76
N LEU A 103 -5.08 1.29 -17.17
CA LEU A 103 -4.32 0.40 -16.28
C LEU A 103 -4.47 -1.07 -16.70
N SER A 104 -4.89 -1.31 -17.96
CA SER A 104 -5.22 -2.64 -18.45
C SER A 104 -4.00 -3.52 -18.74
N SER A 105 -2.80 -2.94 -18.73
CA SER A 105 -1.57 -3.66 -18.98
C SER A 105 -0.47 -3.25 -18.02
N ARG A 106 0.56 -4.09 -17.89
CA ARG A 106 1.75 -3.79 -17.10
C ARG A 106 2.44 -2.51 -17.56
N GLU A 107 2.54 -2.34 -18.88
CA GLU A 107 3.18 -1.20 -19.52
C GLU A 107 2.42 0.10 -19.20
N ALA A 108 1.09 0.07 -19.29
CA ALA A 108 0.23 1.19 -18.93
C ALA A 108 0.37 1.54 -17.44
N LEU A 109 0.40 0.54 -16.57
CA LEU A 109 0.63 0.71 -15.13
C LEU A 109 1.99 1.39 -14.85
N ILE A 110 3.08 0.91 -15.46
CA ILE A 110 4.41 1.52 -15.30
C ILE A 110 4.42 2.96 -15.81
N ALA A 111 3.77 3.24 -16.94
CA ALA A 111 3.66 4.60 -17.46
C ALA A 111 2.91 5.54 -16.50
N ALA A 112 1.83 5.07 -15.88
CA ALA A 112 1.10 5.81 -14.86
C ALA A 112 1.99 6.10 -13.63
N PHE A 113 2.75 5.11 -13.16
CA PHE A 113 3.70 5.31 -12.07
C PHE A 113 4.78 6.33 -12.40
N ARG A 114 5.39 6.28 -13.58
CA ARG A 114 6.42 7.25 -13.97
C ARG A 114 5.90 8.68 -13.94
N LYS A 115 4.67 8.91 -14.43
CA LYS A 115 4.01 10.23 -14.32
C LYS A 115 3.81 10.64 -12.86
N ARG A 116 3.40 9.71 -12.01
CA ARG A 116 3.17 9.98 -10.60
C ARG A 116 4.47 10.25 -9.85
N ILE A 117 5.50 9.44 -10.04
CA ILE A 117 6.82 9.56 -9.42
C ILE A 117 7.43 10.93 -9.68
N ALA A 118 7.29 11.46 -10.90
CA ALA A 118 7.80 12.79 -11.26
C ALA A 118 7.21 13.94 -10.42
N THR A 119 6.04 13.71 -9.78
CA THR A 119 5.35 14.73 -8.95
C THR A 119 5.59 14.56 -7.45
N ILE A 120 6.30 13.53 -7.01
CA ILE A 120 6.47 13.19 -5.61
C ILE A 120 7.75 13.77 -5.04
N ASP A 121 7.63 14.42 -3.89
CA ASP A 121 8.75 14.74 -3.02
C ASP A 121 9.06 13.53 -2.12
N PHE A 122 10.01 12.71 -2.55
CA PHE A 122 10.41 11.50 -1.81
C PHE A 122 11.15 11.81 -0.51
N LYS A 123 11.74 13.00 -0.38
CA LYS A 123 12.32 13.43 0.89
C LYS A 123 11.22 13.63 1.93
N ALA A 124 10.17 14.38 1.59
CA ALA A 124 9.01 14.56 2.46
C ALA A 124 8.28 13.24 2.72
N ALA A 125 8.19 12.35 1.71
CA ALA A 125 7.59 11.03 1.86
C ALA A 125 8.38 10.14 2.83
N SER A 126 9.71 10.14 2.78
CA SER A 126 10.56 9.39 3.70
C SER A 126 10.41 9.89 5.14
N GLU A 127 10.36 11.20 5.36
CA GLU A 127 10.15 11.79 6.68
C GLU A 127 8.77 11.43 7.27
N ASP A 128 7.74 11.26 6.45
CA ASP A 128 6.41 10.78 6.90
C ASP A 128 6.45 9.34 7.44
N VAL A 129 7.34 8.49 6.94
CA VAL A 129 7.46 7.08 7.33
C VAL A 129 8.45 6.88 8.48
N ARG A 130 9.51 7.68 8.53
CA ARG A 130 10.64 7.54 9.47
C ARG A 130 10.23 7.27 10.92
N PRO A 131 9.22 7.96 11.52
CA PRO A 131 8.83 7.75 12.91
C PRO A 131 8.24 6.35 13.21
N PHE A 132 7.85 5.59 12.18
CA PHE A 132 7.22 4.28 12.34
C PHE A 132 8.21 3.11 12.21
N LEU A 133 9.45 3.39 11.84
CA LEU A 133 10.47 2.37 11.62
C LEU A 133 11.45 2.33 12.79
N LYS A 134 11.87 1.12 13.16
CA LYS A 134 12.95 0.91 14.15
C LYS A 134 14.31 1.27 13.55
N ASP A 135 14.52 0.92 12.28
CA ASP A 135 15.66 1.30 11.49
C ASP A 135 15.15 1.99 10.22
N ALA A 136 15.45 3.26 10.10
CA ALA A 136 15.02 4.09 8.99
C ALA A 136 16.07 4.22 7.87
N SER A 137 17.21 3.53 7.97
CA SER A 137 18.27 3.58 6.95
C SER A 137 17.80 3.11 5.57
N CYS A 138 16.79 2.21 5.54
CA CYS A 138 16.19 1.78 4.29
C CYS A 138 15.51 2.90 3.49
N LEU A 139 15.20 4.04 4.13
CA LEU A 139 14.60 5.20 3.46
C LEU A 139 15.63 6.11 2.78
N ASP A 140 16.92 5.96 3.07
CA ASP A 140 17.97 6.85 2.58
C ASP A 140 18.18 6.72 1.06
N ILE A 141 17.76 5.61 0.47
CA ILE A 141 17.79 5.35 -0.98
C ILE A 141 16.60 5.98 -1.73
N TRP A 142 15.56 6.44 -1.01
CA TRP A 142 14.33 6.90 -1.63
C TRP A 142 14.55 8.13 -2.49
N SER A 143 14.34 7.98 -3.78
CA SER A 143 14.49 8.99 -4.81
C SER A 143 13.57 8.68 -6.00
N GLN A 144 13.41 9.60 -6.92
CA GLN A 144 12.66 9.34 -8.16
C GLN A 144 13.33 8.23 -8.98
N GLU A 145 14.67 8.19 -9.04
CA GLU A 145 15.43 7.14 -9.73
C GLU A 145 15.18 5.77 -9.12
N TYR A 146 15.22 5.69 -7.78
CA TYR A 146 14.96 4.45 -7.06
C TYR A 146 13.56 3.92 -7.37
N PHE A 147 12.53 4.75 -7.25
CA PHE A 147 11.16 4.30 -7.49
C PHE A 147 10.86 4.02 -8.97
N ASN A 148 11.51 4.72 -9.91
CA ASN A 148 11.44 4.35 -11.33
C ASN A 148 12.00 2.96 -11.58
N SER A 149 13.15 2.62 -10.98
CA SER A 149 13.73 1.29 -11.06
C SER A 149 12.86 0.22 -10.37
N LEU A 150 12.26 0.57 -9.23
CA LEU A 150 11.39 -0.32 -8.47
C LEU A 150 10.12 -0.69 -9.24
N VAL A 151 9.47 0.28 -9.88
CA VAL A 151 8.22 0.01 -10.62
C VAL A 151 8.44 -0.83 -11.88
N ASP A 152 9.63 -0.82 -12.45
CA ASP A 152 10.01 -1.72 -13.54
C ASP A 152 10.06 -3.21 -13.09
N MET A 153 10.14 -3.47 -11.79
CA MET A 153 10.11 -4.82 -11.22
C MET A 153 8.68 -5.30 -10.89
N ILE A 154 7.66 -4.46 -11.02
CA ILE A 154 6.27 -4.84 -10.71
C ILE A 154 5.85 -6.01 -11.58
N LYS A 155 5.38 -7.06 -10.92
CA LYS A 155 4.70 -8.19 -11.57
C LYS A 155 3.21 -7.95 -11.57
N VAL A 156 2.53 -8.46 -12.60
CA VAL A 156 1.08 -8.37 -12.71
C VAL A 156 0.48 -9.75 -12.97
N GLU A 157 -0.77 -9.92 -12.56
CA GLU A 157 -1.62 -11.07 -12.88
C GLU A 157 -3.00 -10.57 -13.36
N LEU A 158 -3.70 -11.38 -14.15
CA LEU A 158 -5.02 -11.09 -14.72
C LEU A 158 -6.13 -11.67 -13.85
#